data_9fd2125d6835cc0fb65935165a24ff07
#
_entry.id   9fd2125d6835cc0fb65935165a24ff07
#
_cell.length_a   1.000
_cell.length_b   1.000
_cell.length_c   1.000
_cell.angle_alpha   90.00
_cell.angle_beta   90.00
_cell.angle_gamma   90.00
#
_symmetry.space_group_name_H-M   'P 1'
#
loop_
_entity.id
_entity.type
_entity.pdbx_description
1 polymer ?
#
loop_
_entity_poly.entity_id
_entity_poly.type
_entity_poly.pdbx_seq_one_letter_code
_entity_poly.pdbx_strand_id
1 'polypeptide(L)' 'ERNIKNAAEFEIFKGREVRVWDKTVTDWVSGVIVSSDDKSVTMEKDGETRVFSYENIAKAKFIHL' A
#
# COMPACT_ATOMS: atom_id res chain seq x y z
N GLU A 1 -6.86 -11.54 -7.17
CA GLU A 1 -6.14 -10.62 -6.27
C GLU A 1 -4.98 -11.35 -5.59
N ARG A 2 -3.92 -10.62 -5.35
CA ARG A 2 -2.75 -11.17 -4.68
C ARG A 2 -2.46 -10.36 -3.42
N ASN A 3 -2.25 -11.05 -2.32
CA ASN A 3 -1.87 -10.42 -1.06
C ASN A 3 -0.41 -10.02 -1.09
N ILE A 4 -0.12 -8.84 -0.57
CA ILE A 4 1.25 -8.36 -0.42
C ILE A 4 1.67 -8.68 1.01
N LYS A 5 2.78 -9.39 1.16
CA LYS A 5 3.17 -9.94 2.46
C LYS A 5 4.33 -9.24 3.13
N ASN A 6 5.14 -8.50 2.38
CA ASN A 6 6.33 -7.85 2.95
C ASN A 6 6.73 -6.62 2.13
N ALA A 7 7.70 -5.87 2.67
CA ALA A 7 8.16 -4.63 2.06
C ALA A 7 8.78 -4.82 0.67
N ALA A 8 9.47 -5.93 0.46
CA ALA A 8 10.08 -6.20 -0.84
C ALA A 8 9.03 -6.31 -1.94
N GLU A 9 7.86 -6.85 -1.62
CA GLU A 9 6.78 -6.95 -2.60
C GLU A 9 6.24 -5.57 -2.96
N PHE A 10 6.12 -4.66 -2.01
CA PHE A 10 5.70 -3.30 -2.31
C PHE A 10 6.67 -2.62 -3.28
N GLU A 11 7.97 -2.86 -3.11
CA GLU A 11 8.95 -2.29 -4.01
C GLU A 11 8.84 -2.84 -5.43
N ILE A 12 8.61 -4.13 -5.56
CA ILE A 12 8.43 -4.77 -6.87
C ILE A 12 7.25 -4.18 -7.61
N PHE A 13 6.21 -3.79 -6.88
CA PHE A 13 4.97 -3.31 -7.48
C PHE A 13 4.83 -1.80 -7.46
N LYS A 14 5.93 -1.11 -7.27
CA LYS A 14 5.98 0.34 -7.36
C LYS A 14 5.42 0.81 -8.71
N GLY A 15 4.55 1.81 -8.67
CA GLY A 15 3.86 2.29 -9.84
C GLY A 15 2.54 1.58 -10.14
N ARG A 16 2.20 0.57 -9.35
CA ARG A 16 0.95 -0.16 -9.50
C ARG A 16 -0.06 0.28 -8.47
N GLU A 17 -1.33 0.20 -8.83
CA GLU A 17 -2.39 0.51 -7.91
C GLU A 17 -2.66 -0.66 -6.98
N VAL A 18 -2.74 -0.36 -5.68
CA VAL A 18 -3.01 -1.36 -4.66
C VAL A 18 -4.03 -0.80 -3.69
N ARG A 19 -4.62 -1.66 -2.88
CA ARG A 19 -5.42 -1.22 -1.76
C ARG A 19 -4.93 -1.89 -0.49
N VAL A 20 -4.99 -1.15 0.61
CA VAL A 20 -4.53 -1.64 1.91
C VAL A 20 -5.65 -1.45 2.92
N TRP A 21 -5.74 -2.39 3.87
CA TRP A 21 -6.64 -2.24 4.99
C TRP A 21 -5.88 -1.51 6.09
N ASP A 22 -6.28 -0.28 6.34
CA ASP A 22 -5.64 0.56 7.35
C ASP A 22 -6.37 0.38 8.67
N LYS A 23 -5.65 -0.10 9.68
CA LYS A 23 -6.21 -0.35 11.00
C LYS A 23 -6.63 0.94 11.70
N THR A 24 -6.01 2.06 11.36
CA THR A 24 -6.31 3.32 12.02
C THR A 24 -7.64 3.90 11.58
N VAL A 25 -8.03 3.65 10.33
CA VAL A 25 -9.32 4.10 9.81
C VAL A 25 -10.33 2.96 9.70
N THR A 26 -9.87 1.72 9.91
CA THR A 26 -10.67 0.50 9.79
C THR A 26 -11.42 0.42 8.46
N ASP A 27 -10.72 0.71 7.39
CA ASP A 27 -11.30 0.70 6.05
C ASP A 27 -10.20 0.49 5.01
N TRP A 28 -10.61 0.14 3.80
CA TRP A 28 -9.70 0.00 2.69
C TRP A 28 -9.31 1.36 2.13
N VAL A 29 -8.02 1.53 1.89
CA VAL A 29 -7.50 2.74 1.24
C VAL A 29 -6.76 2.29 -0.01
N SER A 30 -7.09 2.86 -1.16
CA SER A 30 -6.42 2.53 -2.42
C SER A 30 -5.49 3.65 -2.83
N GLY A 31 -4.52 3.32 -3.67
CA GLY A 31 -3.59 4.29 -4.20
C GLY A 31 -2.51 3.61 -5.02
N VAL A 32 -1.65 4.42 -5.64
CA VAL A 32 -0.53 3.94 -6.43
C VAL A 32 0.73 4.02 -5.58
N ILE A 33 1.50 2.92 -5.55
CA ILE A 33 2.73 2.90 -4.78
C ILE A 33 3.75 3.81 -5.45
N VAL A 34 4.20 4.81 -4.72
CA VAL A 34 5.22 5.75 -5.18
C VAL A 34 6.60 5.31 -4.72
N SER A 35 6.68 4.88 -3.47
CA SER A 35 7.93 4.38 -2.91
C SER A 35 7.62 3.50 -1.70
N SER A 36 8.63 2.79 -1.24
CA SER A 36 8.49 1.95 -0.06
C SER A 36 9.83 1.83 0.65
N ASP A 37 9.78 1.55 1.95
CA ASP A 37 10.99 1.27 2.71
C ASP A 37 10.72 0.13 3.69
N ASP A 38 11.63 -0.11 4.64
CA ASP A 38 11.53 -1.22 5.57
C ASP A 38 10.33 -1.11 6.52
N LYS A 39 9.81 0.08 6.72
CA LYS A 39 8.81 0.33 7.75
C LYS A 39 7.51 0.88 7.22
N SER A 40 7.52 1.43 6.02
CA SER A 40 6.35 2.10 5.49
C SER A 40 6.30 2.06 3.98
N VAL A 41 5.13 2.34 3.45
CA VAL A 41 4.93 2.49 2.01
C VAL A 41 4.27 3.85 1.76
N THR A 42 4.73 4.54 0.72
CA THR A 42 4.16 5.81 0.30
C THR A 42 3.27 5.57 -0.91
N MET A 43 2.03 6.01 -0.82
CA MET A 43 1.06 5.85 -1.89
C MET A 43 0.49 7.20 -2.29
N GLU A 44 0.11 7.31 -3.56
CA GLU A 44 -0.49 8.52 -4.10
C GLU A 44 -1.91 8.23 -4.57
N LYS A 45 -2.82 9.14 -4.26
CA LYS A 45 -4.18 9.06 -4.74
C LYS A 45 -4.72 10.47 -4.95
N ASP A 46 -5.25 10.72 -6.14
CA ASP A 46 -5.86 12.02 -6.49
C ASP A 46 -4.92 13.19 -6.27
N GLY A 47 -3.63 13.00 -6.56
CA GLY A 47 -2.64 14.05 -6.41
C GLY A 47 -2.09 14.22 -5.01
N GLU A 48 -2.54 13.43 -4.05
CA GLU A 48 -2.06 13.47 -2.68
C GLU A 48 -1.22 12.24 -2.37
N THR A 49 -0.08 12.46 -1.71
CA THR A 49 0.75 11.36 -1.24
C THR A 49 0.53 11.13 0.23
N ARG A 50 0.50 9.85 0.62
CA ARG A 50 0.35 9.46 2.01
C ARG A 50 1.31 8.34 2.33
N VAL A 51 1.82 8.36 3.56
CA VAL A 51 2.72 7.32 4.05
C VAL A 51 1.94 6.43 5.01
N PHE A 52 2.02 5.13 4.78
CA PHE A 52 1.37 4.13 5.61
C PHE A 52 2.42 3.27 6.28
N SER A 53 2.38 3.18 7.59
CA SER A 53 3.25 2.30 8.33
C SER A 53 2.74 0.86 8.18
N TYR A 54 3.65 -0.09 7.93
CA TYR A 54 3.25 -1.48 7.77
C TYR A 54 2.55 -2.03 9.01
N GLU A 55 2.89 -1.56 10.18
CA GLU A 55 2.23 -2.02 11.41
C GLU A 55 0.77 -1.57 11.48
N ASN A 56 0.40 -0.56 10.71
CA ASN A 56 -0.98 -0.09 10.63
C ASN A 56 -1.74 -0.73 9.47
N ILE A 57 -1.07 -1.51 8.65
CA ILE A 57 -1.68 -2.20 7.52
C ILE A 57 -1.95 -3.64 7.91
N ALA A 58 -3.22 -4.02 7.98
CA ALA A 58 -3.59 -5.40 8.29
C ALA A 58 -3.49 -6.28 7.05
N LYS A 59 -3.85 -5.74 5.89
CA LYS A 59 -3.85 -6.48 4.62
C LYS A 59 -3.54 -5.53 3.49
N ALA A 60 -2.96 -6.05 2.43
CA ALA A 60 -2.70 -5.29 1.21
C ALA A 60 -2.93 -6.18 0.01
N LYS A 61 -3.58 -5.65 -1.02
CA LYS A 61 -3.92 -6.41 -2.23
C LYS A 61 -3.75 -5.56 -3.47
N PHE A 62 -3.45 -6.20 -4.59
CA PHE A 62 -3.49 -5.55 -5.89
C PHE A 62 -4.92 -5.39 -6.35
N ILE A 63 -5.21 -4.26 -6.96
CA ILE A 63 -6.52 -4.02 -7.53
C ILE A 63 -6.59 -4.66 -8.91
N HIS A 64 -5.50 -4.58 -9.67
CA HIS A 64 -5.41 -5.17 -11.01
C HIS A 64 -4.21 -6.08 -11.13
N LEU A 65 -4.44 -7.30 -11.54
CA LEU A 65 -3.40 -8.27 -11.85
C LEU A 65 -3.70 -8.94 -13.17
#